data_45581226762bc930fa84ff1be4dca635
#
_entry.id   45581226762bc930fa84ff1be4dca635
#
_cell.length_a   1.000
_cell.length_b   1.000
_cell.length_c   1.000
_cell.angle_alpha   90.00
_cell.angle_beta   90.00
_cell.angle_gamma   90.00
#
_symmetry.space_group_name_H-M   'P 1'
#
loop_
_entity.id
_entity.type
_entity.pdbx_description
1 polymer ?
#
loop_
_entity_poly.entity_id
_entity_poly.type
_entity_poly.pdbx_seq_one_letter_code
_entity_poly.pdbx_strand_id
1 'polypeptide(L)'
;MYHTVVIGGGCLGAATAISLQKKLHKINKKEKVCLIEKSVLCAAESSRHSGIVRAANADNDASIMASLSTDYWSDLRKVWGVEMETEKFGAIWIAKNNQDGENPVWEELSERMKKINLVFEKIDKNSTIEKCSDTIITSDSEAYYYEPAALQIDPSILRSTIYDALDDSGVDVMEKTEVDIILSETSTITSCSTNNGIIKGKNFVNAVGAWSSHLFSKIGLKIPVTIEPVSVVNWMESPKQIKHEYPIIADYTNLCYFRSWRGNKLHAHQPRKRSVYEIAKNFINDLCAMNGGEYLNEPMNQSLPYNQIKNYEDIASKRFSN
;
A
#
# COMPACT_ATOMS: atom_id res chain seq x y z
N MET A 1 -28.61 11.77 11.04
CA MET A 1 -27.88 10.68 11.73
C MET A 1 -27.51 9.63 10.68
N TYR A 2 -26.24 9.31 10.56
CA TYR A 2 -25.72 8.31 9.61
C TYR A 2 -25.90 6.88 10.12
N HIS A 3 -25.96 5.91 9.19
CA HIS A 3 -25.86 4.49 9.53
C HIS A 3 -24.47 4.17 10.07
N THR A 4 -23.45 4.64 9.37
CA THR A 4 -22.05 4.46 9.77
C THR A 4 -21.27 5.74 9.47
N VAL A 5 -20.43 6.13 10.42
CA VAL A 5 -19.43 7.17 10.25
C VAL A 5 -18.07 6.49 10.18
N VAL A 6 -17.40 6.63 9.05
CA VAL A 6 -16.02 6.14 8.84
C VAL A 6 -15.07 7.31 9.03
N ILE A 7 -14.14 7.19 9.97
CA ILE A 7 -13.18 8.23 10.30
C ILE A 7 -11.82 7.86 9.68
N GLY A 8 -11.34 8.68 8.75
CA GLY A 8 -10.11 8.50 7.99
C GLY A 8 -10.37 8.17 6.52
N GLY A 9 -9.99 9.07 5.61
CA GLY A 9 -10.20 8.99 4.16
C GLY A 9 -9.06 8.34 3.39
N GLY A 10 -8.29 7.45 4.02
CA GLY A 10 -7.31 6.59 3.33
C GLY A 10 -7.97 5.44 2.57
N CYS A 11 -7.17 4.60 1.89
CA CYS A 11 -7.67 3.46 1.10
C CYS A 11 -8.63 2.55 1.89
N LEU A 12 -8.29 2.22 3.14
CA LEU A 12 -9.12 1.35 3.97
C LEU A 12 -10.44 2.01 4.35
N GLY A 13 -10.42 3.28 4.72
CA GLY A 13 -11.64 4.01 5.05
C GLY A 13 -12.56 4.21 3.85
N ALA A 14 -12.01 4.61 2.71
CA ALA A 14 -12.75 4.75 1.46
C ALA A 14 -13.38 3.42 1.01
N ALA A 15 -12.58 2.34 0.96
CA ALA A 15 -13.05 1.01 0.59
C ALA A 15 -14.19 0.52 1.53
N THR A 16 -14.05 0.79 2.84
CA THR A 16 -15.08 0.48 3.83
C THR A 16 -16.36 1.26 3.58
N ALA A 17 -16.25 2.57 3.37
CA ALA A 17 -17.42 3.44 3.14
C ALA A 17 -18.16 3.05 1.86
N ILE A 18 -17.45 2.87 0.73
CA ILE A 18 -18.01 2.44 -0.56
C ILE A 18 -18.72 1.10 -0.41
N SER A 19 -18.06 0.11 0.18
CA SER A 19 -18.61 -1.23 0.33
C SER A 19 -19.86 -1.25 1.21
N LEU A 20 -19.87 -0.51 2.32
CA LEU A 20 -21.03 -0.38 3.20
C LEU A 20 -22.19 0.32 2.50
N GLN A 21 -21.94 1.44 1.80
CA GLN A 21 -23.01 2.17 1.12
C GLN A 21 -23.63 1.33 -0.01
N LYS A 22 -22.84 0.66 -0.82
CA LYS A 22 -23.33 -0.25 -1.86
C LYS A 22 -24.14 -1.41 -1.26
N LYS A 23 -23.71 -1.94 -0.11
CA LYS A 23 -24.47 -2.98 0.60
C LYS A 23 -25.82 -2.46 1.12
N LEU A 24 -25.87 -1.24 1.68
CA LEU A 24 -27.11 -0.60 2.11
C LEU A 24 -28.09 -0.42 0.94
N HIS A 25 -27.60 0.05 -0.22
CA HIS A 25 -28.41 0.17 -1.43
C HIS A 25 -28.96 -1.19 -1.90
N LYS A 26 -28.14 -2.24 -1.89
CA LYS A 26 -28.53 -3.59 -2.30
C LYS A 26 -29.68 -4.16 -1.44
N ILE A 27 -29.75 -3.79 -0.18
CA ILE A 27 -30.85 -4.21 0.74
C ILE A 27 -31.96 -3.15 0.88
N ASN A 28 -32.00 -2.20 -0.08
CA ASN A 28 -33.03 -1.13 -0.15
C ASN A 28 -33.10 -0.25 1.11
N LYS A 29 -32.00 -0.06 1.84
CA LYS A 29 -31.96 0.88 2.95
C LYS A 29 -31.59 2.28 2.45
N LYS A 30 -32.37 3.28 2.87
CA LYS A 30 -32.15 4.71 2.54
C LYS A 30 -31.12 5.38 3.46
N GLU A 31 -30.52 4.63 4.36
CA GLU A 31 -29.52 5.14 5.29
C GLU A 31 -28.20 5.42 4.56
N LYS A 32 -27.45 6.40 5.05
CA LYS A 32 -26.22 6.83 4.45
C LYS A 32 -24.99 6.53 5.29
N VAL A 33 -23.87 6.33 4.62
CA VAL A 33 -22.53 6.28 5.20
C VAL A 33 -21.88 7.66 5.03
N CYS A 34 -21.20 8.12 6.08
CA CYS A 34 -20.37 9.31 6.07
C CYS A 34 -18.90 8.92 6.16
N LEU A 35 -18.06 9.49 5.32
CA LEU A 35 -16.60 9.39 5.37
C LEU A 35 -16.01 10.74 5.77
N ILE A 36 -15.26 10.76 6.88
CA ILE A 36 -14.65 11.98 7.41
C ILE A 36 -13.13 11.90 7.19
N GLU A 37 -12.56 12.97 6.64
CA GLU A 37 -11.11 13.10 6.44
C GLU A 37 -10.63 14.48 6.90
N LYS A 38 -9.58 14.51 7.73
CA LYS A 38 -9.04 15.75 8.29
C LYS A 38 -8.39 16.68 7.26
N SER A 39 -7.86 16.10 6.18
CA SER A 39 -7.21 16.83 5.09
C SER A 39 -7.99 16.62 3.80
N VAL A 40 -7.40 15.94 2.86
CA VAL A 40 -8.01 15.46 1.61
C VAL A 40 -7.85 13.96 1.51
N LEU A 41 -8.71 13.30 0.76
CA LEU A 41 -8.67 11.84 0.61
C LEU A 41 -7.28 11.35 0.20
N CYS A 42 -6.85 10.27 0.80
CA CYS A 42 -5.54 9.65 0.58
C CYS A 42 -4.33 10.56 0.83
N ALA A 43 -4.42 11.58 1.69
CA ALA A 43 -3.33 12.53 1.92
C ALA A 43 -2.11 11.95 2.66
N ALA A 44 -2.27 10.84 3.37
CA ALA A 44 -1.22 10.18 4.17
C ALA A 44 -0.58 9.00 3.40
N GLU A 45 -0.38 7.85 4.05
CA GLU A 45 0.31 6.67 3.48
C GLU A 45 -0.35 6.18 2.18
N SER A 46 -1.66 6.35 2.05
CA SER A 46 -2.41 5.90 0.87
C SER A 46 -2.04 6.58 -0.45
N SER A 47 -1.25 7.65 -0.42
CA SER A 47 -0.66 8.29 -1.62
C SER A 47 0.87 8.26 -1.64
N ARG A 48 1.48 7.69 -0.60
CA ARG A 48 2.95 7.66 -0.42
C ARG A 48 3.52 6.26 -0.44
N HIS A 49 2.71 5.27 -0.76
CA HIS A 49 3.16 3.88 -0.87
C HIS A 49 3.84 3.62 -2.22
N SER A 50 4.57 2.50 -2.31
CA SER A 50 5.28 2.10 -3.52
C SER A 50 4.36 1.60 -4.66
N GLY A 51 3.06 1.49 -4.44
CA GLY A 51 2.11 0.99 -5.45
C GLY A 51 2.26 -0.49 -5.77
N ILE A 52 2.86 -1.26 -4.89
CA ILE A 52 3.05 -2.71 -5.04
C ILE A 52 1.88 -3.43 -4.38
N VAL A 53 1.16 -4.22 -5.18
CA VAL A 53 0.11 -5.13 -4.70
C VAL A 53 0.59 -6.55 -4.93
N ARG A 54 0.65 -7.33 -3.86
CA ARG A 54 1.17 -8.70 -3.86
C ARG A 54 0.44 -9.56 -2.84
N ALA A 55 0.37 -10.85 -3.05
CA ALA A 55 -0.24 -11.79 -2.13
C ALA A 55 0.80 -12.55 -1.27
N ALA A 56 1.99 -12.81 -1.81
CA ALA A 56 3.04 -13.49 -1.07
C ALA A 56 3.51 -12.67 0.14
N ASN A 57 3.38 -13.24 1.34
CA ASN A 57 3.80 -12.65 2.60
C ASN A 57 4.40 -13.73 3.50
N ALA A 58 5.29 -13.32 4.42
CA ALA A 58 5.86 -14.24 5.40
C ALA A 58 4.77 -14.79 6.35
N ASP A 59 3.77 -13.98 6.66
CA ASP A 59 2.62 -14.36 7.49
C ASP A 59 1.52 -15.01 6.64
N ASN A 60 0.94 -16.11 7.16
CA ASN A 60 -0.08 -16.87 6.44
C ASN A 60 -1.41 -16.10 6.33
N ASP A 61 -1.86 -15.47 7.40
CA ASP A 61 -3.13 -14.74 7.42
C ASP A 61 -3.03 -13.50 6.52
N ALA A 62 -1.87 -12.82 6.52
CA ALA A 62 -1.59 -11.74 5.61
C ALA A 62 -1.62 -12.20 4.13
N SER A 63 -1.09 -13.39 3.81
CA SER A 63 -1.17 -13.95 2.45
C SER A 63 -2.62 -14.24 2.03
N ILE A 64 -3.43 -14.81 2.92
CA ILE A 64 -4.85 -15.07 2.66
C ILE A 64 -5.61 -13.77 2.42
N MET A 65 -5.45 -12.79 3.30
CA MET A 65 -6.12 -11.48 3.15
C MET A 65 -5.66 -10.75 1.88
N ALA A 66 -4.37 -10.80 1.57
CA ALA A 66 -3.83 -10.20 0.36
C ALA A 66 -4.34 -10.89 -0.90
N SER A 67 -4.48 -12.23 -0.90
CA SER A 67 -5.03 -12.97 -2.04
C SER A 67 -6.46 -12.56 -2.36
N LEU A 68 -7.31 -12.42 -1.34
CA LEU A 68 -8.68 -11.91 -1.49
C LEU A 68 -8.71 -10.48 -2.04
N SER A 69 -7.70 -9.67 -1.67
CA SER A 69 -7.60 -8.29 -2.15
C SER A 69 -7.07 -8.20 -3.59
N THR A 70 -6.20 -9.12 -4.01
CA THR A 70 -5.60 -9.09 -5.35
C THR A 70 -6.66 -9.19 -6.45
N ASP A 71 -7.67 -10.03 -6.26
CA ASP A 71 -8.80 -10.15 -7.19
C ASP A 71 -9.57 -8.83 -7.32
N TYR A 72 -9.77 -8.12 -6.21
CA TYR A 72 -10.42 -6.81 -6.23
C TYR A 72 -9.59 -5.77 -6.98
N TRP A 73 -8.28 -5.70 -6.71
CA TRP A 73 -7.38 -4.78 -7.38
C TRP A 73 -7.26 -5.06 -8.87
N SER A 74 -7.42 -6.32 -9.29
CA SER A 74 -7.36 -6.71 -10.69
C SER A 74 -8.60 -6.28 -11.49
N ASP A 75 -9.74 -6.07 -10.83
CA ASP A 75 -11.00 -5.67 -11.46
C ASP A 75 -11.89 -4.85 -10.49
N LEU A 76 -11.53 -3.60 -10.29
CA LEU A 76 -12.30 -2.68 -9.43
C LEU A 76 -13.71 -2.39 -9.97
N ARG A 77 -13.95 -2.59 -11.27
CA ARG A 77 -15.28 -2.39 -11.86
C ARG A 77 -16.32 -3.29 -11.18
N LYS A 78 -15.97 -4.54 -10.86
CA LYS A 78 -16.86 -5.47 -10.17
C LYS A 78 -17.21 -5.03 -8.75
N VAL A 79 -16.29 -4.37 -8.07
CA VAL A 79 -16.40 -4.06 -6.64
C VAL A 79 -16.87 -2.63 -6.43
N TRP A 80 -16.22 -1.68 -7.11
CA TRP A 80 -16.47 -0.26 -6.93
C TRP A 80 -17.27 0.39 -8.07
N GLY A 81 -17.46 -0.29 -9.19
CA GLY A 81 -18.15 0.23 -10.36
C GLY A 81 -17.27 1.12 -11.25
N VAL A 82 -16.01 1.31 -10.90
CA VAL A 82 -15.05 2.17 -11.59
C VAL A 82 -13.86 1.39 -12.12
N GLU A 83 -13.25 1.88 -13.16
CA GLU A 83 -12.02 1.29 -13.72
C GLU A 83 -10.79 1.94 -13.10
N MET A 84 -9.75 1.14 -12.90
CA MET A 84 -8.42 1.62 -12.55
C MET A 84 -7.39 0.90 -13.42
N GLU A 85 -6.49 1.66 -14.00
CA GLU A 85 -5.36 1.09 -14.73
C GLU A 85 -4.38 0.43 -13.75
N THR A 86 -4.07 -0.84 -13.99
CA THR A 86 -3.10 -1.62 -13.20
C THR A 86 -2.11 -2.28 -14.14
N GLU A 87 -0.86 -2.42 -13.70
CA GLU A 87 0.20 -3.08 -14.45
C GLU A 87 0.45 -4.46 -13.87
N LYS A 88 0.29 -5.51 -14.69
CA LYS A 88 0.34 -6.93 -14.27
C LYS A 88 1.60 -7.61 -14.77
N PHE A 89 2.77 -7.15 -14.32
CA PHE A 89 4.07 -7.74 -14.72
C PHE A 89 4.60 -8.77 -13.73
N GLY A 90 3.86 -9.01 -12.64
CA GLY A 90 4.28 -9.90 -11.58
C GLY A 90 5.38 -9.33 -10.69
N ALA A 91 5.89 -10.19 -9.81
CA ALA A 91 7.02 -9.87 -8.94
C ALA A 91 8.05 -11.00 -8.95
N ILE A 92 9.32 -10.63 -8.98
CA ILE A 92 10.44 -11.51 -8.74
C ILE A 92 10.96 -11.28 -7.34
N TRP A 93 11.02 -12.36 -6.59
CA TRP A 93 11.47 -12.39 -5.23
C TRP A 93 12.86 -13.01 -5.17
N ILE A 94 13.80 -12.32 -4.52
CA ILE A 94 15.20 -12.74 -4.44
C ILE A 94 15.58 -12.86 -2.98
N ALA A 95 16.14 -14.02 -2.59
CA ALA A 95 16.65 -14.23 -1.26
C ALA A 95 17.92 -15.09 -1.29
N LYS A 96 18.78 -14.91 -0.29
CA LYS A 96 19.94 -15.79 -0.11
C LYS A 96 19.51 -17.21 0.19
N ASN A 97 20.19 -18.14 -0.43
CA ASN A 97 20.17 -19.54 -0.03
C ASN A 97 20.93 -19.76 1.30
N ASN A 98 20.60 -20.82 2.00
CA ASN A 98 21.40 -21.34 3.09
C ASN A 98 22.74 -21.94 2.57
N GLN A 99 23.53 -22.51 3.45
CA GLN A 99 24.82 -23.13 3.08
C GLN A 99 24.66 -24.35 2.16
N ASP A 100 23.51 -25.01 2.19
CA ASP A 100 23.19 -26.18 1.36
C ASP A 100 22.58 -25.78 -0.01
N GLY A 101 22.48 -24.50 -0.30
CA GLY A 101 21.90 -24.00 -1.55
C GLY A 101 20.37 -23.97 -1.57
N GLU A 102 19.72 -24.09 -0.41
CA GLU A 102 18.26 -24.15 -0.25
C GLU A 102 17.70 -22.87 0.38
N ASN A 103 16.42 -22.63 0.20
CA ASN A 103 15.67 -21.57 0.88
C ASN A 103 14.37 -22.12 1.48
N PRO A 104 14.42 -22.83 2.62
CA PRO A 104 13.27 -23.53 3.19
C PRO A 104 12.11 -22.61 3.53
N VAL A 105 12.36 -21.36 3.89
CA VAL A 105 11.31 -20.38 4.20
C VAL A 105 10.47 -20.08 2.97
N TRP A 106 11.09 -19.95 1.81
CA TRP A 106 10.37 -19.61 0.58
C TRP A 106 9.80 -20.84 -0.12
N GLU A 107 10.39 -21.99 0.11
CA GLU A 107 9.80 -23.28 -0.28
C GLU A 107 8.49 -23.51 0.50
N GLU A 108 8.48 -23.29 1.82
CA GLU A 108 7.27 -23.33 2.62
C GLU A 108 6.23 -22.27 2.17
N LEU A 109 6.68 -21.05 1.86
CA LEU A 109 5.79 -20.02 1.31
C LEU A 109 5.17 -20.46 -0.01
N SER A 110 5.95 -21.06 -0.91
CA SER A 110 5.44 -21.60 -2.19
C SER A 110 4.35 -22.65 -1.95
N GLU A 111 4.55 -23.58 -1.04
CA GLU A 111 3.53 -24.58 -0.68
C GLU A 111 2.29 -23.96 -0.04
N ARG A 112 2.44 -22.92 0.78
CA ARG A 112 1.29 -22.19 1.35
C ARG A 112 0.50 -21.46 0.27
N MET A 113 1.17 -20.79 -0.68
CA MET A 113 0.52 -20.09 -1.79
C MET A 113 -0.27 -21.04 -2.67
N LYS A 114 0.27 -22.23 -2.95
CA LYS A 114 -0.46 -23.29 -3.69
C LYS A 114 -1.77 -23.68 -3.00
N LYS A 115 -1.79 -23.77 -1.66
CA LYS A 115 -3.00 -24.11 -0.89
C LYS A 115 -4.13 -23.10 -1.03
N ILE A 116 -3.82 -21.85 -1.37
CA ILE A 116 -4.78 -20.78 -1.61
C ILE A 116 -4.94 -20.48 -3.12
N ASN A 117 -4.52 -21.40 -3.98
CA ASN A 117 -4.61 -21.32 -5.44
C ASN A 117 -3.86 -20.13 -6.05
N LEU A 118 -2.76 -19.72 -5.43
CA LEU A 118 -1.87 -18.69 -5.98
C LEU A 118 -0.53 -19.30 -6.39
N VAL A 119 0.03 -18.72 -7.43
CA VAL A 119 1.34 -19.12 -7.96
C VAL A 119 2.43 -18.30 -7.26
N PHE A 120 3.35 -19.00 -6.64
CA PHE A 120 4.61 -18.48 -6.13
C PHE A 120 5.65 -19.58 -6.37
N GLU A 121 6.31 -19.53 -7.52
CA GLU A 121 7.12 -20.63 -8.02
C GLU A 121 8.60 -20.29 -8.10
N LYS A 122 9.45 -21.26 -7.77
CA LYS A 122 10.89 -21.15 -7.94
C LYS A 122 11.20 -21.10 -9.43
N ILE A 123 12.01 -20.14 -9.85
CA ILE A 123 12.50 -19.99 -11.21
C ILE A 123 14.04 -20.00 -11.23
N ASP A 124 14.62 -20.36 -12.37
CA ASP A 124 16.06 -20.33 -12.54
C ASP A 124 16.59 -18.92 -12.87
N LYS A 125 17.92 -18.78 -12.88
CA LYS A 125 18.59 -17.53 -13.19
C LYS A 125 18.30 -17.02 -14.60
N ASN A 126 18.25 -17.91 -15.59
CA ASN A 126 18.01 -17.53 -16.98
C ASN A 126 16.61 -16.97 -17.14
N SER A 127 15.61 -17.64 -16.59
CA SER A 127 14.23 -17.16 -16.55
C SER A 127 14.10 -15.82 -15.81
N THR A 128 14.88 -15.62 -14.73
CA THR A 128 14.92 -14.35 -14.00
C THR A 128 15.49 -13.24 -14.86
N ILE A 129 16.63 -13.49 -15.54
CA ILE A 129 17.29 -12.52 -16.41
C ILE A 129 16.37 -12.15 -17.59
N GLU A 130 15.74 -13.13 -18.23
CA GLU A 130 14.80 -12.92 -19.34
C GLU A 130 13.62 -12.03 -18.92
N LYS A 131 12.99 -12.34 -17.77
CA LYS A 131 11.88 -11.53 -17.25
C LYS A 131 12.30 -10.09 -16.92
N CYS A 132 13.57 -9.88 -16.58
CA CYS A 132 14.14 -8.57 -16.28
C CYS A 132 14.87 -7.93 -17.46
N SER A 133 14.66 -8.41 -18.68
CA SER A 133 15.25 -7.84 -19.92
C SER A 133 16.76 -7.64 -19.84
N ASP A 134 17.48 -8.62 -19.30
CA ASP A 134 18.95 -8.67 -19.15
C ASP A 134 19.55 -7.55 -18.29
N THR A 135 18.74 -6.91 -17.45
CA THR A 135 19.23 -5.79 -16.63
C THR A 135 19.53 -6.19 -15.19
N ILE A 136 19.15 -7.39 -14.75
CA ILE A 136 19.33 -7.85 -13.37
C ILE A 136 20.64 -8.62 -13.21
N ILE A 137 21.32 -8.39 -12.11
CA ILE A 137 22.49 -9.17 -11.69
C ILE A 137 22.00 -10.32 -10.80
N THR A 138 22.32 -11.54 -11.18
CA THR A 138 21.98 -12.77 -10.45
C THR A 138 23.18 -13.42 -9.82
N SER A 139 22.96 -14.23 -8.77
CA SER A 139 24.02 -14.95 -8.04
C SER A 139 23.63 -16.42 -7.84
N ASP A 140 24.64 -17.34 -7.80
CA ASP A 140 24.44 -18.74 -7.45
C ASP A 140 24.06 -18.94 -5.97
N SER A 141 24.34 -17.95 -5.13
CA SER A 141 23.99 -17.96 -3.72
C SER A 141 22.58 -17.47 -3.43
N GLU A 142 21.76 -17.25 -4.46
CA GLU A 142 20.41 -16.71 -4.35
C GLU A 142 19.36 -17.67 -4.94
N ALA A 143 18.18 -17.69 -4.33
CA ALA A 143 16.98 -18.30 -4.88
C ALA A 143 16.09 -17.20 -5.48
N TYR A 144 15.41 -17.56 -6.54
CA TYR A 144 14.50 -16.68 -7.28
C TYR A 144 13.11 -17.32 -7.33
N TYR A 145 12.10 -16.52 -7.01
CA TYR A 145 10.70 -16.93 -7.07
C TYR A 145 9.89 -15.92 -7.87
N TYR A 146 8.89 -16.39 -8.58
CA TYR A 146 8.02 -15.56 -9.37
C TYR A 146 6.58 -15.63 -8.87
N GLU A 147 5.98 -14.46 -8.67
CA GLU A 147 4.58 -14.24 -8.31
C GLU A 147 3.87 -13.51 -9.45
N PRO A 148 3.22 -14.22 -10.39
CA PRO A 148 2.59 -13.61 -11.55
C PRO A 148 1.38 -12.75 -11.20
N ALA A 149 0.72 -13.01 -10.08
CA ALA A 149 -0.46 -12.27 -9.63
C ALA A 149 -0.14 -10.88 -9.05
N ALA A 150 1.14 -10.61 -8.74
CA ALA A 150 1.53 -9.29 -8.26
C ALA A 150 1.31 -8.22 -9.35
N LEU A 151 0.87 -7.04 -8.94
CA LEU A 151 0.59 -5.95 -9.85
C LEU A 151 1.08 -4.61 -9.29
N GLN A 152 1.19 -3.63 -10.16
CA GLN A 152 1.58 -2.27 -9.82
C GLN A 152 0.40 -1.33 -10.04
N ILE A 153 0.24 -0.39 -9.11
CA ILE A 153 -0.74 0.70 -9.20
C ILE A 153 -0.02 2.04 -9.03
N ASP A 154 -0.52 3.05 -9.71
CA ASP A 154 -0.06 4.42 -9.47
C ASP A 154 -0.86 5.04 -8.31
N PRO A 155 -0.20 5.51 -7.24
CA PRO A 155 -0.90 6.13 -6.11
C PRO A 155 -1.76 7.34 -6.49
N SER A 156 -1.40 8.07 -7.54
CA SER A 156 -2.18 9.21 -8.03
C SER A 156 -3.45 8.75 -8.74
N ILE A 157 -3.35 7.70 -9.56
CA ILE A 157 -4.51 7.08 -10.22
C ILE A 157 -5.43 6.43 -9.17
N LEU A 158 -4.86 5.76 -8.18
CA LEU A 158 -5.65 5.20 -7.07
C LEU A 158 -6.48 6.28 -6.38
N ARG A 159 -5.88 7.44 -6.11
CA ARG A 159 -6.60 8.54 -5.46
C ARG A 159 -7.77 9.05 -6.31
N SER A 160 -7.57 9.31 -7.60
CA SER A 160 -8.67 9.73 -8.48
C SER A 160 -9.77 8.66 -8.58
N THR A 161 -9.38 7.39 -8.69
CA THR A 161 -10.32 6.25 -8.71
C THR A 161 -11.15 6.16 -7.42
N ILE A 162 -10.57 6.47 -6.27
CA ILE A 162 -11.30 6.52 -4.99
C ILE A 162 -12.33 7.65 -4.99
N TYR A 163 -12.00 8.84 -5.52
CA TYR A 163 -12.98 9.92 -5.64
C TYR A 163 -14.16 9.51 -6.53
N ASP A 164 -13.89 8.94 -7.70
CA ASP A 164 -14.93 8.49 -8.63
C ASP A 164 -15.81 7.41 -8.01
N ALA A 165 -15.21 6.44 -7.29
CA ALA A 165 -15.95 5.37 -6.62
C ALA A 165 -16.80 5.86 -5.44
N LEU A 166 -16.35 6.87 -4.71
CA LEU A 166 -17.11 7.48 -3.62
C LEU A 166 -18.32 8.25 -4.17
N ASP A 167 -18.14 9.00 -5.24
CA ASP A 167 -19.22 9.73 -5.92
C ASP A 167 -20.27 8.75 -6.46
N ASP A 168 -19.87 7.72 -7.20
CA ASP A 168 -20.76 6.67 -7.74
C ASP A 168 -21.53 5.93 -6.63
N SER A 169 -20.89 5.70 -5.48
CA SER A 169 -21.53 4.98 -4.37
C SER A 169 -22.54 5.81 -3.60
N GLY A 170 -22.49 7.13 -3.67
CA GLY A 170 -23.33 8.06 -2.92
C GLY A 170 -22.98 8.17 -1.43
N VAL A 171 -21.73 7.92 -1.07
CA VAL A 171 -21.19 8.18 0.27
C VAL A 171 -21.11 9.70 0.50
N ASP A 172 -21.55 10.18 1.67
CA ASP A 172 -21.34 11.57 2.05
C ASP A 172 -19.90 11.76 2.53
N VAL A 173 -19.09 12.49 1.76
CA VAL A 173 -17.66 12.73 2.05
C VAL A 173 -17.48 14.11 2.67
N MET A 174 -16.76 14.16 3.79
CA MET A 174 -16.42 15.39 4.53
C MET A 174 -14.90 15.50 4.63
N GLU A 175 -14.27 16.16 3.66
CA GLU A 175 -12.86 16.55 3.73
C GLU A 175 -12.65 17.78 4.62
N LYS A 176 -11.39 18.05 5.01
CA LYS A 176 -11.00 19.15 5.92
C LYS A 176 -11.82 19.15 7.20
N THR A 177 -12.22 17.95 7.63
CA THR A 177 -13.04 17.73 8.82
C THR A 177 -12.27 16.83 9.78
N GLU A 178 -11.71 17.42 10.81
CA GLU A 178 -10.93 16.72 11.82
C GLU A 178 -11.82 16.30 12.99
N VAL A 179 -11.71 15.03 13.39
CA VAL A 179 -12.40 14.51 14.58
C VAL A 179 -11.58 14.83 15.81
N ASP A 180 -12.14 15.69 16.68
CA ASP A 180 -11.49 16.08 17.93
C ASP A 180 -11.69 15.06 19.04
N ILE A 181 -12.95 14.58 19.19
CA ILE A 181 -13.29 13.62 20.24
C ILE A 181 -14.46 12.75 19.81
N ILE A 182 -14.47 11.52 20.29
CA ILE A 182 -15.57 10.58 20.13
C ILE A 182 -16.42 10.66 21.41
N LEU A 183 -17.70 11.01 21.26
CA LEU A 183 -18.62 11.15 22.36
C LEU A 183 -19.35 9.83 22.62
N SER A 184 -19.39 9.43 23.87
CA SER A 184 -20.03 8.19 24.32
C SER A 184 -21.11 8.49 25.35
N GLU A 185 -22.25 7.86 25.17
CA GLU A 185 -23.31 7.80 26.19
C GLU A 185 -23.39 6.37 26.70
N THR A 186 -23.25 6.18 28.03
CA THR A 186 -23.37 4.85 28.65
C THR A 186 -22.56 3.75 27.95
N SER A 187 -21.30 3.98 27.63
CA SER A 187 -20.37 3.06 26.93
C SER A 187 -20.70 2.81 25.45
N THR A 188 -21.62 3.55 24.86
CA THR A 188 -21.95 3.46 23.43
C THR A 188 -21.59 4.76 22.73
N ILE A 189 -20.82 4.67 21.65
CA ILE A 189 -20.48 5.82 20.82
C ILE A 189 -21.69 6.23 19.99
N THR A 190 -22.17 7.45 20.15
CA THR A 190 -23.34 7.98 19.44
C THR A 190 -23.03 9.16 18.52
N SER A 191 -21.89 9.80 18.72
CA SER A 191 -21.47 10.95 17.92
C SER A 191 -19.96 11.18 18.00
N CYS A 192 -19.44 12.01 17.11
CA CYS A 192 -18.11 12.58 17.19
C CYS A 192 -18.18 14.11 17.04
N SER A 193 -17.34 14.80 17.81
CA SER A 193 -17.10 16.25 17.68
C SER A 193 -16.03 16.48 16.63
N THR A 194 -16.25 17.45 15.77
CA THR A 194 -15.32 17.86 14.72
C THR A 194 -15.16 19.37 14.71
N ASN A 195 -14.14 19.87 13.99
CA ASN A 195 -13.98 21.30 13.72
C ASN A 195 -15.18 21.92 12.96
N ASN A 196 -16.03 21.08 12.33
CA ASN A 196 -17.21 21.50 11.56
C ASN A 196 -18.54 21.17 12.29
N GLY A 197 -18.49 20.81 13.59
CA GLY A 197 -19.66 20.49 14.38
C GLY A 197 -19.76 19.02 14.79
N ILE A 198 -20.91 18.63 15.31
CA ILE A 198 -21.16 17.27 15.82
C ILE A 198 -21.79 16.39 14.74
N ILE A 199 -21.19 15.24 14.50
CA ILE A 199 -21.69 14.24 13.55
C ILE A 199 -22.21 13.04 14.32
N LYS A 200 -23.49 12.68 14.08
CA LYS A 200 -24.16 11.57 14.74
C LYS A 200 -24.24 10.35 13.84
N GLY A 201 -23.97 9.17 14.42
CA GLY A 201 -24.03 7.90 13.72
C GLY A 201 -24.45 6.74 14.61
N LYS A 202 -24.94 5.65 14.01
CA LYS A 202 -25.26 4.40 14.73
C LYS A 202 -24.01 3.55 14.94
N ASN A 203 -23.08 3.60 13.98
CA ASN A 203 -21.82 2.87 14.01
C ASN A 203 -20.65 3.79 13.68
N PHE A 204 -19.50 3.52 14.26
CA PHE A 204 -18.26 4.26 14.00
C PHE A 204 -17.15 3.30 13.63
N VAL A 205 -16.43 3.60 12.54
CA VAL A 205 -15.27 2.84 12.07
C VAL A 205 -14.05 3.72 12.17
N ASN A 206 -13.04 3.24 12.89
CA ASN A 206 -11.73 3.87 12.93
C ASN A 206 -10.87 3.38 11.77
N ALA A 207 -10.56 4.27 10.85
CA ALA A 207 -9.68 4.02 9.70
C ALA A 207 -8.60 5.10 9.56
N VAL A 208 -8.20 5.74 10.68
CA VAL A 208 -7.27 6.88 10.70
C VAL A 208 -5.80 6.47 10.64
N GLY A 209 -5.50 5.21 10.30
CA GLY A 209 -4.13 4.73 10.10
C GLY A 209 -3.25 4.96 11.34
N ALA A 210 -2.10 5.59 11.17
CA ALA A 210 -1.14 5.88 12.22
C ALA A 210 -1.71 6.69 13.40
N TRP A 211 -2.76 7.46 13.19
CA TRP A 211 -3.40 8.28 14.24
C TRP A 211 -4.39 7.51 15.13
N SER A 212 -4.60 6.21 14.89
CA SER A 212 -5.57 5.38 15.62
C SER A 212 -5.35 5.39 17.13
N SER A 213 -4.11 5.19 17.59
CA SER A 213 -3.78 5.24 19.03
C SER A 213 -4.09 6.60 19.65
N HIS A 214 -3.78 7.69 18.94
CA HIS A 214 -4.04 9.05 19.40
C HIS A 214 -5.55 9.31 19.53
N LEU A 215 -6.33 8.97 18.52
CA LEU A 215 -7.78 9.18 18.52
C LEU A 215 -8.45 8.42 19.68
N PHE A 216 -8.12 7.14 19.84
CA PHE A 216 -8.75 6.30 20.86
C PHE A 216 -8.26 6.57 22.28
N SER A 217 -7.04 7.12 22.46
CA SER A 217 -6.57 7.53 23.78
C SER A 217 -7.45 8.61 24.41
N LYS A 218 -8.11 9.45 23.61
CA LYS A 218 -9.05 10.49 24.06
C LYS A 218 -10.30 9.93 24.74
N ILE A 219 -10.62 8.67 24.50
CA ILE A 219 -11.75 7.95 25.15
C ILE A 219 -11.25 6.84 26.10
N GLY A 220 -9.97 6.90 26.49
CA GLY A 220 -9.40 5.95 27.45
C GLY A 220 -9.06 4.57 26.88
N LEU A 221 -9.13 4.38 25.57
CA LEU A 221 -8.76 3.12 24.92
C LEU A 221 -7.32 3.17 24.42
N LYS A 222 -6.54 2.14 24.75
CA LYS A 222 -5.17 1.98 24.30
C LYS A 222 -5.12 0.96 23.17
N ILE A 223 -4.72 1.41 21.97
CA ILE A 223 -4.43 0.53 20.85
C ILE A 223 -2.93 0.26 20.82
N PRO A 224 -2.48 -1.00 20.88
CA PRO A 224 -1.05 -1.34 20.90
C PRO A 224 -0.47 -1.29 19.48
N VAL A 225 -0.32 -0.10 18.93
CA VAL A 225 0.25 0.15 17.60
C VAL A 225 1.54 0.95 17.77
N THR A 226 2.61 0.48 17.16
CA THR A 226 3.86 1.20 16.98
C THR A 226 3.93 1.74 15.57
N ILE A 227 4.34 2.99 15.41
CA ILE A 227 4.49 3.63 14.10
C ILE A 227 5.96 3.58 13.73
N GLU A 228 6.25 2.98 12.57
CA GLU A 228 7.59 2.92 12.01
C GLU A 228 7.61 3.68 10.68
N PRO A 229 8.49 4.68 10.51
CA PRO A 229 8.62 5.38 9.24
C PRO A 229 9.29 4.49 8.20
N VAL A 230 8.73 4.48 7.00
CA VAL A 230 9.30 3.79 5.83
C VAL A 230 9.74 4.84 4.82
N SER A 231 10.93 4.68 4.29
CA SER A 231 11.48 5.56 3.28
C SER A 231 11.31 5.00 1.88
N VAL A 232 10.91 5.86 0.95
CA VAL A 232 10.80 5.56 -0.48
C VAL A 232 11.65 6.55 -1.26
N VAL A 233 12.45 6.06 -2.19
CA VAL A 233 13.26 6.88 -3.09
C VAL A 233 12.79 6.68 -4.52
N ASN A 234 12.52 7.77 -5.19
CA ASN A 234 12.16 7.78 -6.60
C ASN A 234 13.29 8.40 -7.41
N TRP A 235 13.86 7.67 -8.35
CA TRP A 235 14.78 8.22 -9.34
C TRP A 235 14.01 8.64 -10.59
N MET A 236 14.27 9.86 -11.02
CA MET A 236 13.63 10.42 -12.22
C MET A 236 14.24 9.91 -13.51
N GLU A 237 15.46 9.37 -13.45
CA GLU A 237 16.17 8.80 -14.57
C GLU A 237 16.80 7.47 -14.16
N SER A 238 16.60 6.46 -14.96
CA SER A 238 17.30 5.18 -14.81
C SER A 238 18.68 5.26 -15.46
N PRO A 239 19.73 4.68 -14.85
CA PRO A 239 21.03 4.53 -15.51
C PRO A 239 20.92 3.75 -16.82
N LYS A 240 19.92 2.89 -16.97
CA LYS A 240 19.59 2.19 -18.23
C LYS A 240 18.09 2.25 -18.52
N GLN A 241 17.76 2.06 -19.80
CA GLN A 241 16.37 1.95 -20.25
C GLN A 241 15.77 0.64 -19.78
N ILE A 242 15.20 0.62 -18.57
CA ILE A 242 14.33 -0.46 -18.18
C ILE A 242 13.05 -0.37 -19.01
N LYS A 243 12.68 -1.48 -19.63
CA LYS A 243 11.44 -1.59 -20.41
C LYS A 243 10.23 -1.36 -19.51
N HIS A 244 9.14 -0.90 -20.10
CA HIS A 244 7.89 -0.64 -19.35
C HIS A 244 7.33 -1.88 -18.65
N GLU A 245 7.56 -3.06 -19.20
CA GLU A 245 7.06 -4.36 -18.73
C GLU A 245 8.02 -5.03 -17.76
N TYR A 246 8.44 -4.28 -16.72
CA TYR A 246 9.40 -4.78 -15.75
C TYR A 246 8.68 -5.29 -14.50
N PRO A 247 8.94 -6.54 -14.06
CA PRO A 247 8.35 -7.05 -12.83
C PRO A 247 8.85 -6.28 -11.61
N ILE A 248 8.09 -6.33 -10.55
CA ILE A 248 8.54 -5.87 -9.23
C ILE A 248 9.71 -6.76 -8.81
N ILE A 249 10.79 -6.17 -8.32
CA ILE A 249 11.91 -6.89 -7.72
C ILE A 249 11.83 -6.76 -6.21
N ALA A 250 11.52 -7.85 -5.53
CA ALA A 250 11.51 -7.96 -4.08
C ALA A 250 12.84 -8.57 -3.62
N ASP A 251 13.84 -7.73 -3.41
CA ASP A 251 15.21 -8.14 -3.07
C ASP A 251 15.39 -8.28 -1.56
N TYR A 252 15.14 -9.46 -1.03
CA TYR A 252 15.34 -9.76 0.39
C TYR A 252 16.81 -9.98 0.76
N THR A 253 17.69 -10.20 -0.22
CA THR A 253 19.14 -10.22 0.02
C THR A 253 19.63 -8.87 0.51
N ASN A 254 19.11 -7.79 -0.08
CA ASN A 254 19.50 -6.41 0.22
C ASN A 254 18.39 -5.63 0.95
N LEU A 255 17.28 -6.29 1.31
CA LEU A 255 16.12 -5.71 2.00
C LEU A 255 15.52 -4.51 1.26
N CYS A 256 15.37 -4.61 -0.05
CA CYS A 256 14.84 -3.55 -0.90
C CYS A 256 13.78 -4.07 -1.86
N TYR A 257 12.86 -3.18 -2.24
CA TYR A 257 11.94 -3.39 -3.35
C TYR A 257 12.27 -2.41 -4.46
N PHE A 258 12.26 -2.91 -5.69
CA PHE A 258 12.43 -2.10 -6.89
C PHE A 258 11.24 -2.30 -7.82
N ARG A 259 10.79 -1.25 -8.47
CA ARG A 259 9.83 -1.35 -9.54
C ARG A 259 10.06 -0.29 -10.60
N SER A 260 9.65 -0.54 -11.82
CA SER A 260 9.55 0.50 -12.82
C SER A 260 8.40 1.44 -12.44
N TRP A 261 8.59 2.74 -12.62
CA TRP A 261 7.54 3.72 -12.43
C TRP A 261 7.06 4.20 -13.79
N ARG A 262 5.85 3.88 -14.14
CA ARG A 262 5.21 4.49 -15.31
C ARG A 262 4.63 5.85 -15.02
N GLY A 263 4.95 6.47 -13.91
CA GLY A 263 4.39 7.73 -13.56
C GLY A 263 4.26 8.62 -14.78
N ASN A 264 3.04 8.68 -15.36
CA ASN A 264 2.59 9.84 -16.08
C ASN A 264 2.17 9.68 -17.53
N LYS A 265 1.11 8.95 -17.75
CA LYS A 265 0.17 9.39 -18.79
C LYS A 265 -0.45 10.77 -18.47
N LEU A 266 -0.52 11.16 -17.19
CA LEU A 266 -0.99 12.49 -16.76
C LEU A 266 0.02 13.62 -16.97
N HIS A 267 1.30 13.32 -17.22
CA HIS A 267 2.32 14.30 -17.60
C HIS A 267 2.69 14.21 -19.07
N ALA A 268 1.72 13.99 -19.92
CA ALA A 268 1.85 14.00 -21.38
C ALA A 268 2.45 15.30 -21.97
N HIS A 269 2.78 16.28 -21.17
CA HIS A 269 3.39 17.53 -21.60
C HIS A 269 4.90 17.63 -21.39
N GLN A 270 5.58 16.57 -20.96
CA GLN A 270 7.03 16.56 -20.98
C GLN A 270 7.54 15.31 -21.69
N PRO A 271 8.10 15.45 -22.89
CA PRO A 271 8.71 14.36 -23.63
C PRO A 271 10.07 14.01 -23.01
N ARG A 272 10.06 13.42 -21.84
CA ARG A 272 11.27 12.86 -21.26
C ARG A 272 11.10 11.37 -21.15
N LYS A 273 11.99 10.63 -21.78
CA LYS A 273 12.17 9.19 -21.59
C LYS A 273 12.48 8.96 -20.11
N ARG A 274 11.48 8.57 -19.33
CA ARG A 274 11.65 8.38 -17.89
C ARG A 274 11.27 6.96 -17.56
N SER A 275 12.23 6.15 -17.25
CA SER A 275 12.04 5.03 -16.34
C SER A 275 12.47 5.53 -14.96
N VAL A 276 11.58 5.48 -14.00
CA VAL A 276 11.87 5.85 -12.61
C VAL A 276 11.92 4.57 -11.81
N TYR A 277 13.02 4.35 -11.10
CA TYR A 277 13.10 3.29 -10.12
C TYR A 277 12.57 3.79 -8.79
N GLU A 278 11.70 3.02 -8.20
CA GLU A 278 11.32 3.21 -6.82
C GLU A 278 11.99 2.14 -5.95
N ILE A 279 12.67 2.57 -4.92
CA ILE A 279 13.20 1.68 -3.91
C ILE A 279 12.46 1.94 -2.61
N ALA A 280 11.80 0.90 -2.10
CA ALA A 280 11.26 0.90 -0.76
C ALA A 280 12.19 0.04 0.12
N LYS A 281 12.78 0.63 1.15
CA LYS A 281 13.58 -0.09 2.14
C LYS A 281 12.79 -0.24 3.43
N ASN A 282 12.58 -1.48 3.85
CA ASN A 282 12.10 -1.76 5.20
C ASN A 282 13.27 -1.59 6.17
N PHE A 283 13.30 -0.48 6.89
CA PHE A 283 14.24 -0.27 7.99
C PHE A 283 13.71 -0.98 9.23
N ILE A 284 14.21 -2.17 9.47
CA ILE A 284 13.74 -2.95 10.62
C ILE A 284 14.49 -2.59 11.91
N ASN A 285 15.70 -2.02 11.86
CA ASN A 285 16.55 -2.01 13.06
C ASN A 285 17.11 -0.69 13.55
N ASP A 286 16.98 0.44 12.85
CA ASP A 286 17.69 1.66 13.24
C ASP A 286 16.80 2.88 13.51
N LEU A 287 15.48 2.73 13.40
CA LEU A 287 14.58 3.82 13.74
C LEU A 287 13.89 3.47 15.06
N CYS A 288 14.28 4.19 16.09
CA CYS A 288 13.64 4.15 17.39
C CYS A 288 12.13 4.10 17.20
N ALA A 289 11.51 3.08 17.82
CA ALA A 289 10.06 3.05 18.00
C ALA A 289 9.69 4.34 18.73
N MET A 290 9.26 5.34 17.97
CA MET A 290 8.84 6.60 18.58
C MET A 290 7.43 6.46 19.09
N ASN A 291 7.18 7.01 20.26
CA ASN A 291 5.82 7.17 20.75
C ASN A 291 5.01 7.96 19.73
N GLY A 292 3.92 7.34 19.22
CA GLY A 292 3.13 7.82 18.09
C GLY A 292 2.68 9.29 18.11
N GLY A 293 2.83 10.00 19.26
CA GLY A 293 2.49 11.41 19.39
C GLY A 293 3.51 12.38 18.77
N GLU A 294 4.79 12.04 18.74
CA GLU A 294 5.82 12.95 18.22
C GLU A 294 5.88 12.98 16.70
N TYR A 295 5.65 11.85 16.02
CA TYR A 295 5.62 11.79 14.55
C TYR A 295 4.37 12.38 13.92
N LEU A 296 3.27 12.45 14.63
CA LEU A 296 2.01 12.96 14.10
C LEU A 296 2.06 14.46 13.75
N ASN A 297 3.02 15.16 14.30
CA ASN A 297 3.23 16.59 14.08
C ASN A 297 4.39 16.90 13.12
N GLU A 298 5.16 15.89 12.71
CA GLU A 298 6.24 16.06 11.76
C GLU A 298 5.71 16.11 10.31
N PRO A 299 6.25 16.99 9.46
CA PRO A 299 5.84 17.00 8.04
C PRO A 299 6.27 15.69 7.38
N MET A 300 5.30 14.95 6.83
CA MET A 300 5.52 13.67 6.13
C MET A 300 6.42 13.76 4.87
N ASN A 301 6.97 14.92 4.58
CA ASN A 301 7.81 15.21 3.41
C ASN A 301 9.22 15.64 3.79
N GLN A 302 9.79 15.04 4.82
CA GLN A 302 11.21 15.30 5.10
C GLN A 302 12.06 14.67 3.99
N SER A 303 13.00 15.46 3.46
CA SER A 303 14.00 14.95 2.54
C SER A 303 14.89 13.93 3.27
N LEU A 304 15.11 12.79 2.63
CA LEU A 304 16.02 11.78 3.18
C LEU A 304 17.44 12.36 3.30
N PRO A 305 18.17 12.03 4.38
CA PRO A 305 19.56 12.36 4.50
C PRO A 305 20.37 11.81 3.31
N TYR A 306 21.35 12.55 2.83
CA TYR A 306 22.17 12.19 1.65
C TYR A 306 22.80 10.79 1.77
N ASN A 307 23.29 10.43 2.95
CA ASN A 307 23.86 9.10 3.21
C ASN A 307 22.85 7.95 3.02
N GLN A 308 21.57 8.19 3.28
CA GLN A 308 20.51 7.21 3.02
C GLN A 308 20.25 7.08 1.52
N ILE A 309 20.18 8.19 0.78
CA ILE A 309 20.02 8.16 -0.68
C ILE A 309 21.19 7.39 -1.31
N LYS A 310 22.42 7.69 -0.91
CA LYS A 310 23.60 6.99 -1.40
C LYS A 310 23.58 5.48 -1.12
N ASN A 311 23.08 5.07 0.04
CA ASN A 311 22.93 3.65 0.35
C ASN A 311 21.95 2.95 -0.62
N TYR A 312 20.87 3.61 -1.04
CA TYR A 312 19.98 3.05 -2.05
C TYR A 312 20.63 2.94 -3.43
N GLU A 313 21.42 3.93 -3.82
CA GLU A 313 22.19 3.90 -5.06
C GLU A 313 23.20 2.73 -5.06
N ASP A 314 23.91 2.53 -3.95
CA ASP A 314 24.86 1.41 -3.77
C ASP A 314 24.15 0.03 -3.85
N ILE A 315 22.95 -0.08 -3.30
CA ILE A 315 22.14 -1.32 -3.39
C ILE A 315 21.67 -1.52 -4.84
N ALA A 316 21.17 -0.49 -5.49
CA ALA A 316 20.71 -0.56 -6.87
C ALA A 316 21.84 -0.96 -7.83
N SER A 317 23.04 -0.39 -7.67
CA SER A 317 24.21 -0.72 -8.49
C SER A 317 24.69 -2.16 -8.35
N LYS A 318 24.44 -2.80 -7.20
CA LYS A 318 24.72 -4.22 -6.98
C LYS A 318 23.69 -5.14 -7.63
N ARG A 319 22.48 -4.66 -7.85
CA ARG A 319 21.36 -5.47 -8.36
C ARG A 319 21.17 -5.31 -9.87
N PHE A 320 21.47 -4.16 -10.43
CA PHE A 320 21.27 -3.87 -11.85
C PHE A 320 22.61 -3.68 -12.57
N SER A 321 22.74 -4.30 -13.74
CA SER A 321 23.90 -4.10 -14.62
C SER A 321 23.92 -2.68 -15.18
N ASN A 322 25.11 -2.09 -15.25
CA ASN A 322 25.32 -0.75 -15.84
C ASN A 322 25.05 -0.69 -17.33
#